data_257ad3c3ece1d360d9021d4b4d43e939
#
_entry.id   257ad3c3ece1d360d9021d4b4d43e939
#
_cell.length_a   1.000
_cell.length_b   1.000
_cell.length_c   1.000
_cell.angle_alpha   90.00
_cell.angle_beta   90.00
_cell.angle_gamma   90.00
#
_symmetry.space_group_name_H-M   'P 1'
#
loop_
_entity.id
_entity.type
_entity.pdbx_description
1 polymer ?
#
loop_
_entity_poly.entity_id
_entity_poly.type
_entity_poly.pdbx_seq_one_letter_code
_entity_poly.pdbx_strand_id
1 'polypeptide(L)'
;VKAPIRAELKETADKWRAKLVESAVEQDDDAMMEYLEGNEPDVPTLRKLIRKGTLDMAFVPVLGGSAFKNKGVQPLLNAVVDYLPSPLDVVDYMGFKPGDETETRDIARRADDDMPFSALAFKIWNDPFVGSLTFTLIHSGKLEKGDSFLNSTKGKKERVGRMMIMHSNDRDEIGRAH
;
A
#
# COMPACT_ATOMS: atom_id res chain seq x y z
N VAL A 1 1.73 28.30 -0.43
CA VAL A 1 2.03 29.42 -1.34
C VAL A 1 3.13 28.97 -2.29
N LYS A 2 2.88 29.02 -3.60
CA LYS A 2 3.92 28.82 -4.61
C LYS A 2 4.71 30.13 -4.77
N ALA A 3 6.02 30.05 -4.68
CA ALA A 3 6.91 31.19 -4.87
C ALA A 3 8.01 30.80 -5.87
N PRO A 4 8.58 31.75 -6.64
CA PRO A 4 9.71 31.48 -7.51
C PRO A 4 10.93 31.06 -6.70
N ILE A 5 11.77 30.21 -7.30
CA ILE A 5 13.05 29.80 -6.71
C ILE A 5 13.95 31.03 -6.64
N ARG A 6 14.59 31.27 -5.49
CA ARG A 6 15.55 32.36 -5.32
C ARG A 6 16.70 32.21 -6.30
N ALA A 7 17.17 33.32 -6.88
CA ALA A 7 18.21 33.32 -7.93
C ALA A 7 19.47 32.54 -7.51
N GLU A 8 19.88 32.68 -6.26
CA GLU A 8 21.07 32.03 -5.68
C GLU A 8 20.94 30.48 -5.60
N LEU A 9 19.72 29.97 -5.61
CA LEU A 9 19.44 28.53 -5.53
C LEU A 9 19.06 27.90 -6.88
N LYS A 10 18.91 28.73 -7.91
CA LYS A 10 18.38 28.26 -9.20
C LYS A 10 19.27 27.22 -9.85
N GLU A 11 20.56 27.46 -9.96
CA GLU A 11 21.52 26.52 -10.55
C GLU A 11 21.50 25.17 -9.82
N THR A 12 21.50 25.20 -8.50
CA THR A 12 21.42 23.99 -7.68
C THR A 12 20.11 23.25 -7.89
N ALA A 13 18.99 23.97 -7.96
CA ALA A 13 17.66 23.39 -8.18
C ALA A 13 17.57 22.75 -9.57
N ASP A 14 18.04 23.41 -10.62
CA ASP A 14 18.05 22.91 -11.99
C ASP A 14 18.92 21.63 -12.09
N LYS A 15 20.08 21.62 -11.45
CA LYS A 15 20.94 20.41 -11.39
C LYS A 15 20.26 19.21 -10.72
N TRP A 16 19.58 19.43 -9.60
CA TRP A 16 18.88 18.34 -8.90
C TRP A 16 17.61 17.93 -9.61
N ARG A 17 16.95 18.87 -10.30
CA ARG A 17 15.82 18.55 -11.17
C ARG A 17 16.24 17.62 -12.31
N ALA A 18 17.32 17.91 -13.00
CA ALA A 18 17.86 17.07 -14.05
C ALA A 18 18.13 15.63 -13.55
N LYS A 19 18.81 15.50 -12.40
CA LYS A 19 19.07 14.19 -11.79
C LYS A 19 17.80 13.43 -11.41
N LEU A 20 16.77 14.12 -10.93
CA LEU A 20 15.49 13.48 -10.64
C LEU A 20 14.85 12.93 -11.91
N VAL A 21 14.86 13.72 -13.00
CA VAL A 21 14.31 13.29 -14.30
C VAL A 21 15.09 12.10 -14.84
N GLU A 22 16.43 12.15 -14.85
CA GLU A 22 17.29 11.05 -15.28
C GLU A 22 16.96 9.75 -14.53
N SER A 23 16.94 9.79 -13.21
CA SER A 23 16.61 8.61 -12.40
C SER A 23 15.18 8.08 -12.63
N ALA A 24 14.24 8.96 -12.98
CA ALA A 24 12.88 8.55 -13.26
C ALA A 24 12.73 7.92 -14.64
N VAL A 25 13.34 8.50 -15.70
CA VAL A 25 13.23 7.96 -17.05
C VAL A 25 13.97 6.63 -17.22
N GLU A 26 15.00 6.34 -16.41
CA GLU A 26 15.66 5.03 -16.34
C GLU A 26 14.71 3.87 -16.03
N GLN A 27 13.51 4.15 -15.55
CA GLN A 27 12.51 3.12 -15.24
C GLN A 27 11.70 2.65 -16.44
N ASP A 28 11.88 3.29 -17.62
CA ASP A 28 11.11 3.00 -18.82
C ASP A 28 11.92 3.32 -20.08
N ASP A 29 12.13 2.31 -20.93
CA ASP A 29 13.02 2.42 -22.09
C ASP A 29 12.53 3.47 -23.11
N ASP A 30 11.21 3.57 -23.32
CA ASP A 30 10.63 4.54 -24.26
C ASP A 30 10.80 5.97 -23.72
N ALA A 31 10.53 6.18 -22.42
CA ALA A 31 10.73 7.47 -21.78
C ALA A 31 12.22 7.88 -21.77
N MET A 32 13.12 6.93 -21.61
CA MET A 32 14.55 7.18 -21.69
C MET A 32 14.99 7.59 -23.10
N MET A 33 14.49 6.94 -24.15
CA MET A 33 14.79 7.31 -25.53
C MET A 33 14.28 8.73 -25.85
N GLU A 34 13.04 9.05 -25.49
CA GLU A 34 12.48 10.40 -25.68
C GLU A 34 13.31 11.47 -24.96
N TYR A 35 13.76 11.18 -23.75
CA TYR A 35 14.60 12.10 -22.98
C TYR A 35 15.97 12.32 -23.63
N LEU A 36 16.59 11.29 -24.18
CA LEU A 36 17.85 11.39 -24.91
C LEU A 36 17.72 12.20 -26.23
N GLU A 37 16.54 12.20 -26.84
CA GLU A 37 16.20 13.06 -27.98
C GLU A 37 15.95 14.53 -27.58
N GLY A 38 15.97 14.84 -26.29
CA GLY A 38 15.78 16.18 -25.75
C GLY A 38 14.35 16.49 -25.30
N ASN A 39 13.46 15.50 -25.26
CA ASN A 39 12.08 15.65 -24.82
C ASN A 39 11.95 15.33 -23.34
N GLU A 40 11.88 16.34 -22.48
CA GLU A 40 11.64 16.13 -21.04
C GLU A 40 10.19 15.66 -20.80
N PRO A 41 9.97 14.58 -19.99
CA PRO A 41 8.63 14.10 -19.68
C PRO A 41 7.80 15.16 -18.95
N ASP A 42 6.52 15.21 -19.24
CA ASP A 42 5.58 16.05 -18.51
C ASP A 42 5.38 15.59 -17.06
N VAL A 43 4.77 16.44 -16.22
CA VAL A 43 4.59 16.14 -14.79
C VAL A 43 3.77 14.87 -14.55
N PRO A 44 2.67 14.58 -15.24
CA PRO A 44 1.95 13.31 -15.12
C PRO A 44 2.79 12.08 -15.45
N THR A 45 3.54 12.12 -16.52
CA THR A 45 4.46 11.03 -16.93
C THR A 45 5.56 10.85 -15.91
N LEU A 46 6.19 11.93 -15.45
CA LEU A 46 7.23 11.88 -14.43
C LEU A 46 6.72 11.24 -13.13
N ARG A 47 5.49 11.55 -12.70
CA ARG A 47 4.88 10.91 -11.53
C ARG A 47 4.68 9.41 -11.70
N LYS A 48 4.26 8.96 -12.89
CA LYS A 48 4.12 7.53 -13.21
C LYS A 48 5.46 6.81 -13.13
N LEU A 49 6.50 7.42 -13.69
CA LEU A 49 7.86 6.87 -13.67
C LEU A 49 8.42 6.80 -12.24
N ILE A 50 8.21 7.84 -11.43
CA ILE A 50 8.60 7.83 -10.00
C ILE A 50 7.84 6.75 -9.24
N ARG A 51 6.52 6.58 -9.50
CA ARG A 51 5.74 5.50 -8.91
C ARG A 51 6.32 4.14 -9.30
N LYS A 52 6.58 3.90 -10.58
CA LYS A 52 7.15 2.64 -11.09
C LYS A 52 8.45 2.32 -10.37
N GLY A 53 9.41 3.25 -10.33
CA GLY A 53 10.68 3.03 -9.62
C GLY A 53 10.54 2.83 -8.11
N THR A 54 9.50 3.42 -7.49
CA THR A 54 9.20 3.20 -6.07
C THR A 54 8.64 1.80 -5.83
N LEU A 55 7.71 1.33 -6.68
CA LEU A 55 7.11 0.00 -6.57
C LEU A 55 8.12 -1.11 -6.86
N ASP A 56 9.02 -0.89 -7.82
CA ASP A 56 10.10 -1.80 -8.18
C ASP A 56 11.30 -1.74 -7.20
N MET A 57 11.21 -0.89 -6.15
CA MET A 57 12.27 -0.69 -5.16
C MET A 57 13.60 -0.20 -5.76
N ALA A 58 13.55 0.43 -6.94
CA ALA A 58 14.74 1.00 -7.58
C ALA A 58 15.29 2.22 -6.83
N PHE A 59 14.39 3.01 -6.24
CA PHE A 59 14.72 4.15 -5.38
C PHE A 59 13.59 4.45 -4.39
N VAL A 60 13.88 5.34 -3.44
CA VAL A 60 12.91 5.80 -2.42
C VAL A 60 12.71 7.30 -2.57
N PRO A 61 11.47 7.79 -2.82
CA PRO A 61 11.18 9.21 -2.81
C PRO A 61 11.39 9.83 -1.42
N VAL A 62 12.15 10.93 -1.36
CA VAL A 62 12.43 11.66 -0.13
C VAL A 62 11.79 13.05 -0.21
N LEU A 63 10.95 13.38 0.78
CA LEU A 63 10.28 14.67 0.87
C LEU A 63 10.67 15.39 2.15
N GLY A 64 10.77 16.72 2.06
CA GLY A 64 11.07 17.60 3.19
C GLY A 64 9.85 18.42 3.60
N GLY A 65 9.72 18.66 4.89
CA GLY A 65 8.64 19.48 5.42
C GLY A 65 8.82 19.83 6.89
N SER A 66 7.85 20.59 7.43
CA SER A 66 7.79 20.94 8.85
C SER A 66 6.35 20.78 9.35
N ALA A 67 6.06 19.68 10.02
CA ALA A 67 4.74 19.37 10.55
C ALA A 67 4.24 20.44 11.54
N PHE A 68 5.09 20.88 12.46
CA PHE A 68 4.76 21.95 13.42
C PHE A 68 4.36 23.28 12.77
N LYS A 69 4.90 23.56 11.60
CA LYS A 69 4.59 24.78 10.84
C LYS A 69 3.55 24.55 9.76
N ASN A 70 2.96 23.36 9.70
CA ASN A 70 2.02 22.91 8.66
C ASN A 70 2.56 23.19 7.23
N LYS A 71 3.85 22.92 7.01
CA LYS A 71 4.52 23.09 5.70
C LYS A 71 4.90 21.74 5.13
N GLY A 72 4.51 21.50 3.88
CA GLY A 72 4.82 20.26 3.17
C GLY A 72 3.97 19.06 3.58
N VAL A 73 3.00 19.18 4.50
CA VAL A 73 2.15 18.06 4.96
C VAL A 73 1.25 17.54 3.83
N GLN A 74 0.54 18.42 3.15
CA GLN A 74 -0.33 18.01 2.01
C GLN A 74 0.48 17.41 0.85
N PRO A 75 1.60 17.98 0.40
CA PRO A 75 2.46 17.33 -0.58
C PRO A 75 2.96 15.93 -0.15
N LEU A 76 3.25 15.74 1.14
CA LEU A 76 3.63 14.42 1.67
C LEU A 76 2.47 13.44 1.58
N LEU A 77 1.26 13.82 1.98
CA LEU A 77 0.08 12.97 1.87
C LEU A 77 -0.26 12.62 0.42
N ASN A 78 -0.12 13.58 -0.50
CA ASN A 78 -0.27 13.33 -1.92
C ASN A 78 0.79 12.34 -2.43
N ALA A 79 2.04 12.47 -1.99
CA ALA A 79 3.10 11.55 -2.36
C ALA A 79 2.87 10.12 -1.83
N VAL A 80 2.25 9.97 -0.66
CA VAL A 80 1.82 8.65 -0.15
C VAL A 80 0.82 8.01 -1.13
N VAL A 81 -0.19 8.77 -1.58
CA VAL A 81 -1.19 8.28 -2.55
C VAL A 81 -0.57 8.04 -3.92
N ASP A 82 0.31 8.96 -4.38
CA ASP A 82 0.89 8.91 -5.72
C ASP A 82 1.93 7.78 -5.87
N TYR A 83 2.70 7.45 -4.82
CA TYR A 83 3.92 6.64 -4.95
C TYR A 83 3.93 5.33 -4.17
N LEU A 84 3.20 5.22 -3.04
CA LEU A 84 3.22 3.97 -2.27
C LEU A 84 2.28 2.91 -2.88
N PRO A 85 2.60 1.61 -2.71
CA PRO A 85 1.75 0.53 -3.19
C PRO A 85 0.41 0.49 -2.44
N SER A 86 -0.66 0.26 -3.19
CA SER A 86 -1.95 -0.17 -2.65
C SER A 86 -2.01 -1.71 -2.59
N PRO A 87 -3.00 -2.30 -1.93
CA PRO A 87 -3.21 -3.76 -1.99
C PRO A 87 -3.38 -4.32 -3.41
N LEU A 88 -3.78 -3.47 -4.38
CA LEU A 88 -3.94 -3.85 -5.79
C LEU A 88 -2.62 -3.86 -6.58
N ASP A 89 -1.59 -3.21 -6.06
CA ASP A 89 -0.25 -3.19 -6.67
C ASP A 89 0.63 -4.37 -6.21
N VAL A 90 0.17 -5.12 -5.20
CA VAL A 90 0.91 -6.26 -4.63
C VAL A 90 0.51 -7.54 -5.39
N VAL A 91 1.46 -8.45 -5.54
CA VAL A 91 1.20 -9.76 -6.15
C VAL A 91 0.16 -10.55 -5.34
N ASP A 92 -0.66 -11.33 -6.05
CA ASP A 92 -1.68 -12.17 -5.44
C ASP A 92 -1.05 -13.17 -4.44
N TYR A 93 -1.72 -13.37 -3.30
CA TYR A 93 -1.30 -14.41 -2.37
C TYR A 93 -1.63 -15.78 -2.94
N MET A 94 -0.61 -16.61 -3.08
CA MET A 94 -0.76 -17.97 -3.59
C MET A 94 -0.85 -18.97 -2.43
N GLY A 95 -1.90 -19.75 -2.41
CA GLY A 95 -2.17 -20.76 -1.41
C GLY A 95 -2.59 -22.09 -2.02
N PHE A 96 -2.87 -23.05 -1.16
CA PHE A 96 -3.40 -24.37 -1.55
C PHE A 96 -4.70 -24.67 -0.79
N LYS A 97 -5.46 -25.64 -1.30
CA LYS A 97 -6.73 -26.04 -0.68
C LYS A 97 -6.47 -26.70 0.66
N PRO A 98 -7.20 -26.33 1.73
CA PRO A 98 -7.08 -27.02 3.01
C PRO A 98 -7.32 -28.54 2.86
N GLY A 99 -6.39 -29.35 3.36
CA GLY A 99 -6.42 -30.81 3.23
C GLY A 99 -5.82 -31.35 1.93
N ASP A 100 -5.23 -30.53 1.10
CA ASP A 100 -4.44 -30.95 -0.06
C ASP A 100 -3.05 -31.40 0.41
N GLU A 101 -2.78 -32.71 0.28
CA GLU A 101 -1.51 -33.33 0.70
C GLU A 101 -0.34 -32.90 -0.21
N THR A 102 -0.62 -32.41 -1.41
CA THR A 102 0.42 -31.98 -2.35
C THR A 102 0.95 -30.58 -2.03
N GLU A 103 0.20 -29.79 -1.23
CA GLU A 103 0.50 -28.38 -0.91
C GLU A 103 0.81 -27.53 -2.14
N THR A 104 0.21 -27.88 -3.28
CA THR A 104 0.42 -27.16 -4.54
C THR A 104 -0.25 -25.78 -4.46
N ARG A 105 0.57 -24.72 -4.50
CA ARG A 105 0.09 -23.33 -4.42
C ARG A 105 -0.45 -22.85 -5.76
N ASP A 106 -1.66 -23.26 -6.07
CA ASP A 106 -2.38 -22.94 -7.33
C ASP A 106 -3.60 -22.05 -7.13
N ILE A 107 -3.91 -21.69 -5.88
CA ILE A 107 -5.07 -20.87 -5.55
C ILE A 107 -4.62 -19.44 -5.28
N ALA A 108 -4.93 -18.51 -6.22
CA ALA A 108 -4.69 -17.10 -6.04
C ALA A 108 -5.74 -16.45 -5.12
N ARG A 109 -5.29 -15.50 -4.31
CA ARG A 109 -6.12 -14.61 -3.49
C ARG A 109 -5.72 -13.17 -3.76
N ARG A 110 -6.56 -12.50 -4.53
CA ARG A 110 -6.41 -11.08 -4.88
C ARG A 110 -7.16 -10.21 -3.88
N ALA A 111 -6.72 -8.97 -3.71
CA ALA A 111 -7.43 -7.96 -2.94
C ALA A 111 -8.70 -7.53 -3.70
N ASP A 112 -9.75 -8.35 -3.60
CA ASP A 112 -11.04 -8.18 -4.28
C ASP A 112 -12.14 -8.70 -3.35
N ASP A 113 -13.18 -7.89 -3.16
CA ASP A 113 -14.32 -8.16 -2.29
C ASP A 113 -15.15 -9.37 -2.72
N ASP A 114 -15.16 -9.68 -4.03
CA ASP A 114 -15.95 -10.77 -4.60
C ASP A 114 -15.20 -12.11 -4.62
N MET A 115 -13.93 -12.11 -4.24
CA MET A 115 -13.15 -13.34 -4.06
C MET A 115 -13.54 -14.08 -2.78
N PRO A 116 -13.27 -15.38 -2.69
CA PRO A 116 -13.44 -16.12 -1.44
C PRO A 116 -12.62 -15.50 -0.31
N PHE A 117 -13.22 -15.44 0.87
CA PHE A 117 -12.58 -14.88 2.06
C PHE A 117 -11.26 -15.58 2.38
N SER A 118 -10.21 -14.82 2.58
CA SER A 118 -8.95 -15.26 3.17
C SER A 118 -8.32 -14.19 4.04
N ALA A 119 -7.77 -14.58 5.16
CA ALA A 119 -7.21 -13.65 6.13
C ALA A 119 -6.12 -14.30 6.98
N LEU A 120 -5.24 -13.48 7.53
CA LEU A 120 -4.22 -13.87 8.49
C LEU A 120 -4.54 -13.30 9.86
N ALA A 121 -4.74 -14.17 10.85
CA ALA A 121 -4.76 -13.77 12.25
C ALA A 121 -3.31 -13.65 12.74
N PHE A 122 -2.83 -12.41 12.91
CA PHE A 122 -1.39 -12.16 13.17
C PHE A 122 -1.08 -11.76 14.62
N LYS A 123 -2.08 -11.40 15.42
CA LYS A 123 -1.90 -10.98 16.82
C LYS A 123 -3.13 -11.29 17.65
N ILE A 124 -2.90 -11.78 18.86
CA ILE A 124 -3.93 -11.87 19.90
C ILE A 124 -3.56 -10.90 21.01
N TRP A 125 -4.53 -10.10 21.41
CA TRP A 125 -4.39 -9.15 22.52
C TRP A 125 -5.51 -9.37 23.54
N ASN A 126 -5.15 -9.54 24.79
CA ASN A 126 -6.12 -9.65 25.88
C ASN A 126 -6.41 -8.26 26.45
N ASP A 127 -7.63 -7.82 26.25
CA ASP A 127 -8.13 -6.55 26.75
C ASP A 127 -8.92 -6.80 28.04
N PRO A 128 -8.67 -6.01 29.13
CA PRO A 128 -9.34 -6.21 30.42
C PRO A 128 -10.86 -6.05 30.36
N PHE A 129 -11.39 -5.30 29.38
CA PHE A 129 -12.82 -4.97 29.29
C PHE A 129 -13.56 -5.76 28.21
N VAL A 130 -12.88 -6.13 27.13
CA VAL A 130 -13.49 -6.77 25.97
C VAL A 130 -13.14 -8.25 25.88
N GLY A 131 -12.11 -8.68 26.60
CA GLY A 131 -11.56 -10.03 26.51
C GLY A 131 -10.53 -10.18 25.40
N SER A 132 -10.42 -11.36 24.82
CA SER A 132 -9.44 -11.62 23.77
C SER A 132 -9.86 -11.03 22.44
N LEU A 133 -9.02 -10.16 21.88
CA LEU A 133 -9.12 -9.58 20.54
C LEU A 133 -8.13 -10.27 19.62
N THR A 134 -8.60 -10.76 18.49
CA THR A 134 -7.76 -11.31 17.43
C THR A 134 -7.64 -10.29 16.30
N PHE A 135 -6.43 -9.77 16.10
CA PHE A 135 -6.14 -8.87 14.98
C PHE A 135 -5.99 -9.68 13.71
N THR A 136 -6.73 -9.28 12.69
CA THR A 136 -6.83 -10.03 11.44
C THR A 136 -6.58 -9.10 10.25
N LEU A 137 -5.70 -9.52 9.35
CA LEU A 137 -5.48 -8.87 8.07
C LEU A 137 -6.22 -9.65 6.99
N ILE A 138 -7.20 -9.02 6.35
CA ILE A 138 -7.96 -9.62 5.27
C ILE A 138 -7.16 -9.43 3.97
N HIS A 139 -6.98 -10.51 3.22
CA HIS A 139 -6.29 -10.52 1.94
C HIS A 139 -7.25 -10.57 0.75
N SER A 140 -8.42 -11.17 0.92
CA SER A 140 -9.46 -11.26 -0.11
C SER A 140 -10.84 -11.51 0.51
N GLY A 141 -11.86 -11.12 -0.24
CA GLY A 141 -13.25 -11.32 0.15
C GLY A 141 -13.70 -10.44 1.31
N LYS A 142 -14.87 -10.74 1.81
CA LYS A 142 -15.54 -10.02 2.90
C LYS A 142 -15.86 -10.97 4.06
N LEU A 143 -15.97 -10.40 5.25
CA LEU A 143 -16.42 -11.09 6.44
C LEU A 143 -17.48 -10.24 7.14
N GLU A 144 -18.62 -10.85 7.46
CA GLU A 144 -19.71 -10.18 8.17
C GLU A 144 -19.93 -10.81 9.56
N LYS A 145 -20.55 -10.03 10.45
CA LYS A 145 -20.92 -10.52 11.78
C LYS A 145 -21.89 -11.71 11.66
N GLY A 146 -21.53 -12.82 12.26
CA GLY A 146 -22.31 -14.04 12.22
C GLY A 146 -21.89 -15.05 11.15
N ASP A 147 -21.03 -14.67 10.22
CA ASP A 147 -20.47 -15.56 9.22
C ASP A 147 -19.67 -16.70 9.85
N SER A 148 -19.49 -17.76 9.08
CA SER A 148 -18.63 -18.89 9.45
C SER A 148 -17.47 -18.99 8.48
N PHE A 149 -16.27 -19.12 9.01
CA PHE A 149 -15.05 -19.33 8.23
C PHE A 149 -14.30 -20.58 8.70
N LEU A 150 -13.44 -21.11 7.85
CA LEU A 150 -12.57 -22.22 8.19
C LEU A 150 -11.28 -21.69 8.85
N ASN A 151 -11.01 -22.08 10.07
CA ASN A 151 -9.70 -21.94 10.67
C ASN A 151 -8.81 -23.08 10.14
N SER A 152 -7.95 -22.79 9.17
CA SER A 152 -7.11 -23.78 8.48
C SER A 152 -6.09 -24.43 9.43
N THR A 153 -5.59 -23.71 10.41
CA THR A 153 -4.64 -24.24 11.41
C THR A 153 -5.29 -25.30 12.30
N LYS A 154 -6.56 -25.09 12.70
CA LYS A 154 -7.30 -26.02 13.56
C LYS A 154 -8.14 -27.02 12.77
N GLY A 155 -8.32 -26.85 11.47
CA GLY A 155 -9.21 -27.64 10.63
C GLY A 155 -10.69 -27.56 11.02
N LYS A 156 -11.12 -26.47 11.69
CA LYS A 156 -12.47 -26.33 12.24
C LYS A 156 -13.14 -25.05 11.73
N LYS A 157 -14.47 -25.11 11.56
CA LYS A 157 -15.26 -23.92 11.31
C LYS A 157 -15.43 -23.13 12.61
N GLU A 158 -15.19 -21.83 12.52
CA GLU A 158 -15.41 -20.87 13.59
C GLU A 158 -16.43 -19.82 13.12
N ARG A 159 -17.15 -19.21 14.06
CA ARG A 159 -18.16 -18.19 13.76
C ARG A 159 -17.68 -16.83 14.21
N VAL A 160 -17.90 -15.83 13.35
CA VAL A 160 -17.59 -14.42 13.67
C VAL A 160 -18.55 -13.91 14.76
N GLY A 161 -18.00 -13.49 15.86
CA GLY A 161 -18.71 -12.79 16.91
C GLY A 161 -18.81 -11.30 16.64
N ARG A 162 -18.27 -10.48 17.53
CA ARG A 162 -18.13 -9.05 17.32
C ARG A 162 -16.90 -8.73 16.48
N MET A 163 -17.03 -7.77 15.58
CA MET A 163 -15.92 -7.21 14.84
C MET A 163 -15.72 -5.76 15.23
N MET A 164 -14.49 -5.31 15.28
CA MET A 164 -14.13 -3.96 15.67
C MET A 164 -13.04 -3.43 14.73
N ILE A 165 -13.11 -2.13 14.43
CA ILE A 165 -11.99 -1.39 13.89
C ILE A 165 -11.29 -0.66 15.03
N MET A 166 -9.96 -0.68 15.02
CA MET A 166 -9.16 -0.07 16.08
C MET A 166 -8.54 1.23 15.60
N HIS A 167 -8.79 2.32 16.31
CA HIS A 167 -8.16 3.61 16.11
C HIS A 167 -7.37 3.98 17.37
N SER A 168 -6.09 3.57 17.43
CA SER A 168 -5.28 3.70 18.64
C SER A 168 -5.93 2.95 19.82
N ASN A 169 -6.44 3.66 20.82
CA ASN A 169 -7.14 3.10 21.98
C ASN A 169 -8.68 3.05 21.80
N ASP A 170 -9.18 3.69 20.76
CA ASP A 170 -10.61 3.71 20.48
C ASP A 170 -11.03 2.49 19.66
N ARG A 171 -12.26 2.04 19.86
CA ARG A 171 -12.81 0.81 19.29
C ARG A 171 -14.22 1.07 18.80
N ASP A 172 -14.41 0.90 17.52
CA ASP A 172 -15.72 1.02 16.90
C ASP A 172 -16.21 -0.36 16.44
N GLU A 173 -17.42 -0.76 16.88
CA GLU A 173 -18.02 -2.00 16.41
C GLU A 173 -18.47 -1.83 14.96
N ILE A 174 -18.09 -2.79 14.11
CA ILE A 174 -18.43 -2.82 12.69
C ILE A 174 -19.21 -4.09 12.35
N GLY A 175 -20.09 -3.99 11.34
CA GLY A 175 -20.87 -5.12 10.85
C GLY A 175 -20.15 -5.97 9.82
N ARG A 176 -19.21 -5.38 9.08
CA ARG A 176 -18.48 -5.99 7.97
C ARG A 176 -17.04 -5.48 7.90
N ALA A 177 -16.13 -6.35 7.47
CA ALA A 177 -14.74 -6.03 7.15
C ALA A 177 -14.32 -6.61 5.79
N HIS A 178 -13.45 -5.92 5.08
CA HIS A 178 -12.87 -6.31 3.79
C HIS A 178 -11.47 -5.71 3.61
#